data_da4188d189327d46eb65389869269ff5
#
_entry.id   da4188d189327d46eb65389869269ff5
#
_cell.length_a   1.000
_cell.length_b   1.000
_cell.length_c   1.000
_cell.angle_alpha   90.00
_cell.angle_beta   90.00
_cell.angle_gamma   90.00
#
_symmetry.space_group_name_H-M   'P 1'
#
loop_
_entity.id
_entity.type
_entity.pdbx_description
1 polymer ?
#
loop_
_entity_poly.entity_id
_entity_poly.type
_entity_poly.pdbx_seq_one_letter_code
_entity_poly.pdbx_strand_id
1 'polypeptide(L)'
;VVYARSLLFVLLFYIWSAGCSILFVPAMLGPRRWTMAVMRFWAKGFIALLRPVCGVRVEVRGREHFPTGAALVAGKHQCMLDALGTLAIYPDACFVTKKELFAIPFFGWYARRAGMIGVDR
;
A
#
# COMPACT_ATOMS: atom_id res chain seq x y z
N VAL A 1 -23.45 -14.10 -4.41
CA VAL A 1 -22.23 -14.50 -3.66
C VAL A 1 -21.06 -13.58 -3.96
N VAL A 2 -20.71 -13.33 -5.22
CA VAL A 2 -19.55 -12.48 -5.59
C VAL A 2 -19.71 -11.05 -5.08
N TYR A 3 -20.86 -10.43 -5.30
CA TYR A 3 -21.14 -9.05 -4.84
C TYR A 3 -21.08 -8.91 -3.32
N ALA A 4 -21.63 -9.88 -2.59
CA ALA A 4 -21.60 -9.86 -1.14
C ALA A 4 -20.16 -9.97 -0.60
N ARG A 5 -19.33 -10.83 -1.19
CA ARG A 5 -17.92 -10.97 -0.82
C ARG A 5 -17.12 -9.70 -1.16
N SER A 6 -17.38 -9.09 -2.31
CA SER A 6 -16.74 -7.84 -2.71
C SER A 6 -17.13 -6.69 -1.77
N LEU A 7 -18.41 -6.57 -1.41
CA LEU A 7 -18.87 -5.56 -0.46
C LEU A 7 -18.24 -5.77 0.93
N LEU A 8 -18.22 -7.01 1.40
CA LEU A 8 -17.56 -7.36 2.66
C LEU A 8 -16.08 -7.01 2.64
N PHE A 9 -15.40 -7.29 1.54
CA PHE A 9 -13.99 -6.95 1.38
C PHE A 9 -13.76 -5.43 1.45
N VAL A 10 -14.57 -4.65 0.74
CA VAL A 10 -14.49 -3.18 0.76
C VAL A 10 -14.70 -2.65 2.17
N LEU A 11 -15.72 -3.15 2.88
CA LEU A 11 -15.99 -2.75 4.25
C LEU A 11 -14.81 -3.06 5.18
N LEU A 12 -14.29 -4.28 5.14
CA LEU A 12 -13.16 -4.70 5.96
C LEU A 12 -11.89 -3.91 5.61
N PHE A 13 -11.69 -3.61 4.32
CA PHE A 13 -10.56 -2.80 3.87
C PHE A 13 -10.63 -1.36 4.42
N TYR A 14 -11.82 -0.74 4.41
CA TYR A 14 -11.96 0.59 4.98
C TYR A 14 -11.79 0.60 6.50
N ILE A 15 -12.32 -0.40 7.22
CA ILE A 15 -12.13 -0.55 8.66
C ILE A 15 -10.63 -0.73 8.97
N TRP A 16 -9.95 -1.60 8.25
CA TRP A 16 -8.52 -1.82 8.36
C TRP A 16 -7.71 -0.55 8.11
N SER A 17 -8.05 0.18 7.04
CA SER A 17 -7.36 1.41 6.66
C SER A 17 -7.57 2.52 7.69
N ALA A 18 -8.79 2.69 8.19
CA ALA A 18 -9.09 3.66 9.24
C ALA A 18 -8.35 3.31 10.54
N GLY A 19 -8.37 2.06 10.94
CA GLY A 19 -7.67 1.58 12.13
C GLY A 19 -6.17 1.82 12.05
N CYS A 20 -5.53 1.44 10.95
CA CYS A 20 -4.10 1.71 10.73
C CYS A 20 -3.80 3.21 10.69
N SER A 21 -4.64 4.00 10.01
CA SER A 21 -4.43 5.43 9.86
C SER A 21 -4.43 6.17 11.19
N ILE A 22 -5.34 5.80 12.08
CA ILE A 22 -5.49 6.45 13.40
C ILE A 22 -4.45 5.91 14.38
N LEU A 23 -4.33 4.59 14.49
CA LEU A 23 -3.47 3.94 15.48
C LEU A 23 -1.99 4.28 15.29
N PHE A 24 -1.54 4.39 14.05
CA PHE A 24 -0.13 4.60 13.72
C PHE A 24 0.24 6.06 13.41
N VAL A 25 -0.63 7.03 13.69
CA VAL A 25 -0.28 8.47 13.58
C VAL A 25 1.06 8.81 14.27
N PRO A 26 1.36 8.30 15.48
CA PRO A 26 2.64 8.59 16.13
C PRO A 26 3.87 8.15 15.32
N ALA A 27 3.75 7.18 14.43
CA ALA A 27 4.86 6.76 13.57
C ALA A 27 5.32 7.85 12.59
N MET A 28 4.46 8.83 12.30
CA MET A 28 4.82 9.98 11.46
C MET A 28 5.72 10.99 12.18
N LEU A 29 5.78 10.95 13.51
CA LEU A 29 6.66 11.81 14.32
C LEU A 29 8.09 11.28 14.37
N GLY A 30 8.27 10.01 14.02
CA GLY A 30 9.57 9.34 14.01
C GLY A 30 10.28 9.41 12.65
N PRO A 31 11.37 8.65 12.50
CA PRO A 31 12.11 8.57 11.25
C PRO A 31 11.26 7.94 10.14
N ARG A 32 11.57 8.27 8.88
CA ARG A 32 10.86 7.80 7.67
C ARG A 32 10.65 6.27 7.66
N ARG A 33 11.61 5.50 8.18
CA ARG A 33 11.51 4.03 8.27
C ARG A 33 10.27 3.55 9.04
N TRP A 34 9.81 4.29 10.04
CA TRP A 34 8.59 3.94 10.79
C TRP A 34 7.35 4.13 9.93
N THR A 35 7.28 5.24 9.21
CA THR A 35 6.21 5.49 8.24
C THR A 35 6.16 4.39 7.17
N MET A 36 7.31 4.01 6.63
CA MET A 36 7.42 2.93 5.64
C MET A 36 6.98 1.57 6.23
N ALA A 37 7.36 1.28 7.47
CA ALA A 37 6.94 0.05 8.15
C ALA A 37 5.41 -0.01 8.31
N VAL A 38 4.78 1.10 8.69
CA VAL A 38 3.32 1.20 8.82
C VAL A 38 2.64 1.01 7.47
N MET A 39 3.11 1.69 6.44
CA MET A 39 2.53 1.57 5.10
C MET A 39 2.64 0.14 4.55
N ARG A 40 3.78 -0.51 4.77
CA ARG A 40 3.97 -1.93 4.40
C ARG A 40 3.05 -2.85 5.21
N PHE A 41 2.91 -2.60 6.50
CA PHE A 41 2.00 -3.36 7.35
C PHE A 41 0.55 -3.22 6.87
N TRP A 42 0.11 -2.01 6.56
CA TRP A 42 -1.19 -1.74 5.99
C TRP A 42 -1.42 -2.48 4.66
N ALA A 43 -0.45 -2.40 3.74
CA ALA A 43 -0.51 -3.10 2.44
C ALA A 43 -0.53 -4.63 2.59
N LYS A 44 0.23 -5.18 3.53
CA LYS A 44 0.20 -6.63 3.84
C LYS A 44 -1.15 -7.06 4.40
N GLY A 45 -1.80 -6.24 5.23
CA GLY A 45 -3.15 -6.49 5.72
C GLY A 45 -4.19 -6.53 4.60
N PHE A 46 -4.10 -5.62 3.63
CA PHE A 46 -4.92 -5.67 2.41
C PHE A 46 -4.78 -7.01 1.68
N ILE A 47 -3.54 -7.45 1.42
CA ILE A 47 -3.26 -8.72 0.74
C ILE A 47 -3.78 -9.91 1.56
N ALA A 48 -3.62 -9.86 2.88
CA ALA A 48 -4.09 -10.93 3.78
C ALA A 48 -5.62 -11.09 3.77
N LEU A 49 -6.37 -10.01 3.56
CA LEU A 49 -7.83 -10.04 3.44
C LEU A 49 -8.33 -10.65 2.12
N LEU A 50 -7.54 -10.60 1.05
CA LEU A 50 -7.95 -11.07 -0.27
C LEU A 50 -8.29 -12.56 -0.30
N ARG A 51 -7.48 -13.38 0.35
CA ARG A 51 -7.66 -14.84 0.32
C ARG A 51 -8.92 -15.30 1.06
N PRO A 52 -9.14 -14.96 2.34
CA PRO A 52 -10.31 -15.45 3.07
C PRO A 52 -11.62 -14.82 2.59
N VAL A 53 -11.60 -13.55 2.16
CA VAL A 53 -12.82 -12.84 1.77
C VAL A 53 -13.14 -13.04 0.29
N CYS A 54 -12.17 -12.81 -0.59
CA CYS A 54 -12.38 -12.86 -2.04
C CYS A 54 -11.97 -14.19 -2.67
N GLY A 55 -11.22 -15.04 -1.97
CA GLY A 55 -10.66 -16.27 -2.53
C GLY A 55 -9.47 -16.02 -3.47
N VAL A 56 -8.95 -14.79 -3.49
CA VAL A 56 -7.83 -14.41 -4.35
C VAL A 56 -6.52 -14.71 -3.64
N ARG A 57 -5.68 -15.52 -4.29
CA ARG A 57 -4.33 -15.81 -3.82
C ARG A 57 -3.32 -14.95 -4.57
N VAL A 58 -2.50 -14.24 -3.82
CA VAL A 58 -1.39 -13.45 -4.36
C VAL A 58 -0.11 -14.30 -4.26
N GLU A 59 0.55 -14.50 -5.37
CA GLU A 59 1.82 -15.22 -5.47
C GLU A 59 2.89 -14.29 -6.04
N VAL A 60 4.03 -14.20 -5.39
CA VAL A 60 5.17 -13.41 -5.83
C VAL A 60 6.25 -14.34 -6.37
N ARG A 61 6.52 -14.23 -7.66
CA ARG A 61 7.56 -15.00 -8.35
C ARG A 61 8.75 -14.11 -8.71
N GLY A 62 9.93 -14.69 -8.82
CA GLY A 62 11.13 -13.97 -9.24
C GLY A 62 11.72 -13.06 -8.17
N ARG A 63 11.54 -13.36 -6.89
CA ARG A 63 12.11 -12.56 -5.79
C ARG A 63 13.63 -12.45 -5.86
N GLU A 64 14.28 -13.46 -6.43
CA GLU A 64 15.72 -13.52 -6.67
C GLU A 64 16.22 -12.44 -7.64
N HIS A 65 15.32 -11.88 -8.44
CA HIS A 65 15.62 -10.80 -9.39
C HIS A 65 15.34 -9.41 -8.83
N PHE A 66 14.90 -9.31 -7.59
CA PHE A 66 14.62 -7.99 -6.98
C PHE A 66 15.92 -7.21 -6.79
N PRO A 67 15.90 -5.89 -7.10
CA PRO A 67 17.07 -5.07 -6.91
C PRO A 67 17.46 -4.97 -5.44
N THR A 68 18.75 -5.06 -5.16
CA THR A 68 19.31 -4.96 -3.81
C THR A 68 19.75 -3.55 -3.44
N GLY A 69 19.76 -2.63 -4.39
CA GLY A 69 20.13 -1.23 -4.22
C GLY A 69 19.13 -0.27 -4.86
N ALA A 70 19.56 0.95 -5.09
CA ALA A 70 18.74 1.96 -5.76
C ALA A 70 18.42 1.51 -7.19
N ALA A 71 17.14 1.45 -7.52
CA ALA A 71 16.68 1.04 -8.84
C ALA A 71 15.37 1.74 -9.21
N LEU A 72 15.19 1.98 -10.50
CA LEU A 72 13.93 2.42 -11.06
C LEU A 72 13.14 1.19 -11.53
N VAL A 73 11.98 0.97 -10.94
CA VAL A 73 11.10 -0.15 -11.29
C VAL A 73 9.89 0.36 -12.08
N ALA A 74 9.80 -0.04 -13.34
CA ALA A 74 8.64 0.25 -14.19
C ALA A 74 7.71 -0.95 -14.22
N GLY A 75 6.65 -0.90 -13.41
CA GLY A 75 5.62 -1.94 -13.33
C GLY A 75 4.39 -1.60 -14.16
N LYS A 76 3.80 -2.61 -14.81
CA LYS A 76 2.51 -2.46 -15.46
C LYS A 76 1.43 -2.26 -14.40
N HIS A 77 0.70 -1.14 -14.47
CA HIS A 77 -0.36 -0.83 -13.52
C HIS A 77 -1.74 -1.13 -14.12
N GLN A 78 -2.44 -2.10 -13.55
CA GLN A 78 -3.77 -2.53 -14.00
C GLN A 78 -4.85 -2.36 -12.92
N CYS A 79 -4.48 -2.47 -11.64
CA CYS A 79 -5.40 -2.34 -10.53
C CYS A 79 -4.69 -1.93 -9.22
N MET A 80 -5.49 -1.69 -8.19
CA MET A 80 -4.95 -1.29 -6.87
C MET A 80 -3.98 -2.32 -6.27
N LEU A 81 -4.16 -3.60 -6.59
CA LEU A 81 -3.26 -4.66 -6.10
C LEU A 81 -1.82 -4.46 -6.55
N ASP A 82 -1.59 -3.91 -7.75
CA ASP A 82 -0.23 -3.68 -8.26
C ASP A 82 0.53 -2.68 -7.39
N ALA A 83 -0.13 -1.59 -6.99
CA ALA A 83 0.48 -0.60 -6.11
C ALA A 83 0.68 -1.13 -4.69
N LEU A 84 -0.36 -1.71 -4.09
CA LEU A 84 -0.29 -2.21 -2.71
C LEU A 84 0.59 -3.44 -2.59
N GLY A 85 0.58 -4.32 -3.59
CA GLY A 85 1.47 -5.47 -3.66
C GLY A 85 2.94 -5.05 -3.70
N THR A 86 3.27 -4.10 -4.54
CA THR A 86 4.63 -3.55 -4.64
C THR A 86 5.07 -2.91 -3.33
N LEU A 87 4.19 -2.11 -2.70
CA LEU A 87 4.46 -1.51 -1.40
C LEU A 87 4.69 -2.56 -0.29
N ALA A 88 3.97 -3.68 -0.33
CA ALA A 88 4.14 -4.76 0.64
C ALA A 88 5.47 -5.52 0.46
N ILE A 89 5.94 -5.64 -0.77
CA ILE A 89 7.08 -6.47 -1.14
C ILE A 89 8.41 -5.72 -0.98
N TYR A 90 8.51 -4.50 -1.52
CA TYR A 90 9.75 -3.71 -1.46
C TYR A 90 9.89 -3.01 -0.11
N PRO A 91 11.05 -3.11 0.54
CA PRO A 91 11.24 -2.53 1.88
C PRO A 91 11.23 -1.00 1.90
N ASP A 92 11.64 -0.37 0.83
CA ASP A 92 11.78 1.09 0.73
C ASP A 92 11.31 1.60 -0.64
N ALA A 93 10.03 1.40 -0.93
CA ALA A 93 9.44 1.82 -2.19
C ALA A 93 9.06 3.31 -2.17
N CYS A 94 9.45 4.05 -3.21
CA CYS A 94 9.00 5.39 -3.48
C CYS A 94 8.16 5.38 -4.76
N PHE A 95 6.90 5.76 -4.64
CA PHE A 95 5.97 5.76 -5.77
C PHE A 95 5.85 7.13 -6.41
N VAL A 96 5.73 7.12 -7.74
CA VAL A 96 5.21 8.26 -8.50
C VAL A 96 3.70 8.11 -8.58
N THR A 97 2.97 9.05 -8.02
CA THR A 97 1.50 8.98 -7.91
C THR A 97 0.82 10.28 -8.30
N LYS A 98 -0.49 10.26 -8.44
CA LYS A 98 -1.25 11.48 -8.74
C LYS A 98 -1.19 12.45 -7.56
N LYS A 99 -0.98 13.72 -7.85
CA LYS A 99 -0.90 14.80 -6.85
C LYS A 99 -2.15 14.88 -5.97
N GLU A 100 -3.32 14.62 -6.55
CA GLU A 100 -4.61 14.66 -5.85
C GLU A 100 -4.69 13.65 -4.69
N LEU A 101 -3.96 12.54 -4.76
CA LEU A 101 -3.93 11.56 -3.69
C LEU A 101 -3.32 12.10 -2.39
N PHE A 102 -2.48 13.13 -2.48
CA PHE A 102 -1.94 13.80 -1.30
C PHE A 102 -2.97 14.65 -0.54
N ALA A 103 -4.12 14.92 -1.13
CA ALA A 103 -5.24 15.60 -0.47
C ALA A 103 -6.09 14.65 0.39
N ILE A 104 -5.95 13.34 0.22
CA ILE A 104 -6.67 12.35 1.03
C ILE A 104 -6.16 12.41 2.47
N PRO A 105 -7.04 12.63 3.48
CA PRO A 105 -6.66 12.64 4.88
C PRO A 105 -5.94 11.36 5.28
N PHE A 106 -4.96 11.46 6.17
CA PHE A 106 -4.07 10.39 6.61
C PHE A 106 -3.19 9.83 5.50
N PHE A 107 -3.77 9.26 4.42
CA PHE A 107 -3.01 8.71 3.30
C PHE A 107 -2.01 9.73 2.72
N GLY A 108 -2.45 10.95 2.46
CA GLY A 108 -1.59 12.02 1.94
C GLY A 108 -0.47 12.40 2.90
N TRP A 109 -0.73 12.38 4.20
CA TRP A 109 0.29 12.65 5.22
C TRP A 109 1.35 11.54 5.26
N TYR A 110 0.92 10.27 5.25
CA TYR A 110 1.83 9.12 5.18
C TYR A 110 2.65 9.14 3.87
N ALA A 111 2.00 9.42 2.73
CA ALA A 111 2.66 9.47 1.43
C ALA A 111 3.74 10.56 1.37
N ARG A 112 3.44 11.76 1.88
CA ARG A 112 4.43 12.85 1.98
C ARG A 112 5.59 12.48 2.90
N ARG A 113 5.30 11.91 4.04
CA ARG A 113 6.32 11.49 5.01
C ARG A 113 7.19 10.36 4.48
N ALA A 114 6.61 9.47 3.68
CA ALA A 114 7.32 8.40 2.99
C ALA A 114 8.18 8.89 1.82
N GLY A 115 8.01 10.14 1.38
CA GLY A 115 8.77 10.72 0.27
C GLY A 115 8.24 10.33 -1.10
N MET A 116 6.94 10.02 -1.22
CA MET A 116 6.33 9.74 -2.52
C MET A 116 6.28 10.97 -3.41
N ILE A 117 6.37 10.78 -4.72
CA ILE A 117 6.45 11.84 -5.73
C ILE A 117 5.09 12.05 -6.35
N GLY A 118 4.53 13.26 -6.17
CA GLY A 118 3.28 13.66 -6.79
C GLY A 118 3.50 14.28 -8.16
N VAL A 119 2.76 13.82 -9.16
CA VAL A 119 2.78 14.39 -10.52
C VAL A 119 1.40 14.87 -10.93
N ASP A 120 1.35 15.98 -11.67
CA ASP A 120 0.16 16.46 -12.34
C ASP A 120 -0.01 15.70 -13.67
N ARG A 121 -1.25 15.33 -13.99
CA ARG A 121 -1.63 14.71 -15.27
C ARG A 121 -2.83 15.41 -15.84
#